data_54bad426bc1ba645e44fc55b3c22e53e
#
_entry.id   54bad426bc1ba645e44fc55b3c22e53e
#
_cell.length_a   1.000
_cell.length_b   1.000
_cell.length_c   1.000
_cell.angle_alpha   90.00
_cell.angle_beta   90.00
_cell.angle_gamma   90.00
#
_symmetry.space_group_name_H-M   'P 1'
#
loop_
_entity.id
_entity.type
_entity.pdbx_description
1 polymer ?
#
loop_
_entity_poly.entity_id
_entity_poly.type
_entity_poly.pdbx_seq_one_letter_code
_entity_poly.pdbx_strand_id
1 'polypeptide(L)'
;MVTTPSIRTTAGKPPPAVRVTGSHRFGRIHFGPADRLIVDRADLVRVDLSGQRGDSFQVLGGSRFVECDFSSSRFQNSVSLGSGEQSLYERCSFDGATLHGCGVNVRMVDCTFRGARLTDWFGTELELINCQFDRCRIERSKFWGRPHGIPPNLPERISNEFVGNDFSRADFRDVSFAGGINLLEQKMPLGANYRLVRDLAAAVDRARAAVALWTDEGTRILALRRLRVLSEVAAQGQDQALIDTRRWAMPQTAVEALLQLLGATPTT
;
A
#
# COMPACT_ATOMS: atom_id res chain seq x y z
N MET A 1 -24.85 -24.86 -29.71
CA MET A 1 -24.55 -23.47 -30.09
C MET A 1 -24.84 -22.64 -28.85
N VAL A 2 -23.80 -22.19 -28.15
CA VAL A 2 -23.93 -21.33 -26.95
C VAL A 2 -23.65 -19.92 -27.44
N THR A 3 -24.68 -19.08 -27.43
CA THR A 3 -24.59 -17.65 -27.75
C THR A 3 -23.97 -16.92 -26.59
N THR A 4 -22.77 -16.40 -26.75
CA THR A 4 -22.11 -15.49 -25.81
C THR A 4 -22.83 -14.14 -25.83
N PRO A 5 -23.25 -13.58 -24.68
CA PRO A 5 -23.84 -12.25 -24.66
C PRO A 5 -22.76 -11.20 -24.96
N SER A 6 -22.96 -10.45 -26.05
CA SER A 6 -22.11 -9.29 -26.34
C SER A 6 -22.43 -8.17 -25.33
N ILE A 7 -21.47 -7.85 -24.47
CA ILE A 7 -21.51 -6.66 -23.62
C ILE A 7 -21.37 -5.44 -24.55
N ARG A 8 -22.48 -4.74 -24.78
CA ARG A 8 -22.46 -3.41 -25.40
C ARG A 8 -21.89 -2.44 -24.35
N THR A 9 -20.61 -2.13 -24.45
CA THR A 9 -20.04 -0.95 -23.80
C THR A 9 -20.62 0.27 -24.53
N THR A 10 -21.57 0.96 -23.91
CA THR A 10 -21.91 2.32 -24.31
C THR A 10 -20.70 3.18 -24.03
N ALA A 11 -19.96 3.53 -25.07
CA ALA A 11 -18.88 4.49 -25.00
C ALA A 11 -19.49 5.88 -24.70
N GLY A 12 -19.75 6.12 -23.41
CA GLY A 12 -20.11 7.44 -22.92
C GLY A 12 -18.93 8.39 -23.16
N LYS A 13 -19.23 9.67 -23.40
CA LYS A 13 -18.20 10.71 -23.48
C LYS A 13 -17.34 10.63 -22.21
N PRO A 14 -15.99 10.60 -22.33
CA PRO A 14 -15.14 10.55 -21.16
C PRO A 14 -15.45 11.73 -20.22
N PRO A 15 -15.39 11.54 -18.90
CA PRO A 15 -15.67 12.61 -17.94
C PRO A 15 -14.77 13.81 -18.22
N PRO A 16 -15.22 15.03 -17.94
CA PRO A 16 -14.44 16.24 -18.10
C PRO A 16 -13.12 16.13 -17.32
N ALA A 17 -12.08 16.75 -17.81
CA ALA A 17 -10.75 16.73 -17.17
C ALA A 17 -10.34 18.13 -16.78
N VAL A 18 -10.01 18.31 -15.49
CA VAL A 18 -9.30 19.47 -14.99
C VAL A 18 -7.82 19.15 -15.05
N ARG A 19 -7.07 19.81 -15.92
CA ARG A 19 -5.62 19.62 -16.06
C ARG A 19 -4.86 20.74 -15.38
N VAL A 20 -3.91 20.38 -14.55
CA VAL A 20 -3.03 21.28 -13.81
C VAL A 20 -1.59 21.04 -14.29
N THR A 21 -0.94 22.11 -14.74
CA THR A 21 0.46 22.09 -15.23
C THR A 21 1.21 23.30 -14.70
N GLY A 22 2.55 23.24 -14.69
CA GLY A 22 3.38 24.36 -14.25
C GLY A 22 3.34 24.59 -12.74
N SER A 23 3.68 25.80 -12.32
CA SER A 23 3.83 26.13 -10.90
C SER A 23 2.60 26.83 -10.34
N HIS A 24 2.09 26.30 -9.24
CA HIS A 24 0.97 26.88 -8.49
C HIS A 24 1.38 27.05 -7.04
N ARG A 25 1.19 28.24 -6.51
CA ARG A 25 1.51 28.56 -5.11
C ARG A 25 0.32 29.18 -4.44
N PHE A 26 -0.11 28.53 -3.33
CA PHE A 26 -1.29 28.93 -2.58
C PHE A 26 -2.59 28.82 -3.39
N GLY A 27 -3.70 28.90 -2.71
CA GLY A 27 -5.04 28.86 -3.31
C GLY A 27 -5.61 27.45 -3.37
N ARG A 28 -6.80 27.38 -3.94
CA ARG A 28 -7.60 26.14 -4.01
C ARG A 28 -7.83 25.74 -5.46
N ILE A 29 -7.65 24.48 -5.77
CA ILE A 29 -8.06 23.90 -7.05
C ILE A 29 -9.45 23.29 -6.87
N HIS A 30 -10.40 23.69 -7.71
CA HIS A 30 -11.77 23.20 -7.69
C HIS A 30 -12.02 22.23 -8.84
N PHE A 31 -12.66 21.11 -8.54
CA PHE A 31 -13.17 20.17 -9.54
C PHE A 31 -14.45 19.50 -9.00
N GLY A 32 -15.32 19.05 -9.90
CA GLY A 32 -16.61 18.46 -9.55
C GLY A 32 -16.53 16.92 -9.43
N PRO A 33 -17.61 16.30 -8.92
CA PRO A 33 -17.66 14.86 -8.70
C PRO A 33 -17.51 14.00 -9.97
N ALA A 34 -17.82 14.56 -11.14
CA ALA A 34 -17.66 13.91 -12.43
C ALA A 34 -16.33 14.23 -13.13
N ASP A 35 -15.51 15.10 -12.54
CA ASP A 35 -14.27 15.54 -13.17
C ASP A 35 -13.12 14.56 -12.87
N ARG A 36 -12.23 14.41 -13.85
CA ARG A 36 -10.92 13.82 -13.66
C ARG A 36 -9.92 14.93 -13.35
N LEU A 37 -9.23 14.85 -12.24
CA LEU A 37 -8.11 15.72 -11.95
C LEU A 37 -6.83 15.10 -12.53
N ILE A 38 -6.16 15.83 -13.43
CA ILE A 38 -4.87 15.42 -14.02
C ILE A 38 -3.84 16.47 -13.68
N VAL A 39 -2.82 16.08 -12.95
CA VAL A 39 -1.64 16.92 -12.66
C VAL A 39 -0.48 16.41 -13.49
N ASP A 40 0.13 17.25 -14.30
CA ASP A 40 1.15 16.84 -15.26
C ASP A 40 2.34 17.81 -15.19
N ARG A 41 3.49 17.31 -14.74
CA ARG A 41 4.73 18.07 -14.58
C ARG A 41 4.51 19.43 -13.89
N ALA A 42 3.80 19.38 -12.77
CA ALA A 42 3.43 20.55 -12.00
C ALA A 42 4.20 20.64 -10.68
N ASP A 43 4.46 21.86 -10.23
CA ASP A 43 5.02 22.18 -8.92
C ASP A 43 3.95 22.92 -8.09
N LEU A 44 3.34 22.20 -7.14
CA LEU A 44 2.28 22.71 -6.29
C LEU A 44 2.81 22.94 -4.86
N VAL A 45 2.69 24.17 -4.36
CA VAL A 45 3.12 24.53 -3.01
C VAL A 45 1.97 25.17 -2.23
N ARG A 46 1.58 24.55 -1.11
CA ARG A 46 0.48 25.01 -0.24
C ARG A 46 -0.85 25.17 -0.98
N VAL A 47 -1.12 24.22 -1.88
CA VAL A 47 -2.37 24.20 -2.64
C VAL A 47 -3.40 23.37 -1.87
N ASP A 48 -4.61 23.93 -1.73
CA ASP A 48 -5.74 23.28 -1.09
C ASP A 48 -6.54 22.43 -2.11
N LEU A 49 -6.55 21.12 -1.89
CA LEU A 49 -7.32 20.12 -2.62
C LEU A 49 -8.28 19.39 -1.66
N SER A 50 -8.47 19.91 -0.44
CA SER A 50 -9.21 19.27 0.63
C SER A 50 -10.71 19.19 0.37
N GLY A 51 -11.35 18.12 0.89
CA GLY A 51 -12.79 17.92 0.81
C GLY A 51 -13.35 17.74 -0.60
N GLN A 52 -12.50 17.66 -1.61
CA GLN A 52 -12.90 17.53 -3.01
C GLN A 52 -13.44 16.13 -3.30
N ARG A 53 -14.34 16.07 -4.26
CA ARG A 53 -14.84 14.81 -4.82
C ARG A 53 -14.62 14.83 -6.32
N GLY A 54 -14.04 13.77 -6.86
CA GLY A 54 -13.76 13.64 -8.28
C GLY A 54 -14.07 12.24 -8.79
N ASP A 55 -14.04 12.10 -10.11
CA ASP A 55 -14.09 10.78 -10.74
C ASP A 55 -12.79 10.03 -10.51
N SER A 56 -11.68 10.61 -10.91
CA SER A 56 -10.34 10.04 -10.73
C SER A 56 -9.28 11.12 -10.53
N PHE A 57 -8.15 10.70 -9.96
CA PHE A 57 -6.99 11.57 -9.77
C PHE A 57 -5.77 10.91 -10.40
N GLN A 58 -5.10 11.61 -11.29
CA GLN A 58 -3.92 11.13 -11.99
C GLN A 58 -2.80 12.16 -11.94
N VAL A 59 -1.62 11.72 -11.49
CA VAL A 59 -0.40 12.51 -11.50
C VAL A 59 0.58 11.91 -12.50
N LEU A 60 1.03 12.73 -13.40
CA LEU A 60 1.91 12.37 -14.51
C LEU A 60 3.24 13.14 -14.42
N GLY A 61 4.29 12.54 -14.94
CA GLY A 61 5.52 13.22 -15.33
C GLY A 61 6.28 13.96 -14.23
N GLY A 62 6.56 13.36 -13.07
CA GLY A 62 7.48 13.95 -12.09
C GLY A 62 6.95 15.21 -11.40
N SER A 63 5.67 15.24 -11.05
CA SER A 63 5.07 16.39 -10.36
C SER A 63 5.51 16.48 -8.89
N ARG A 64 5.57 17.69 -8.36
CA ARG A 64 5.98 17.97 -6.98
C ARG A 64 4.86 18.67 -6.21
N PHE A 65 4.61 18.17 -4.99
CA PHE A 65 3.61 18.69 -4.05
C PHE A 65 4.29 18.97 -2.71
N VAL A 66 4.23 20.20 -2.24
CA VAL A 66 4.82 20.60 -0.96
C VAL A 66 3.77 21.27 -0.09
N GLU A 67 3.58 20.75 1.11
CA GLU A 67 2.60 21.27 2.06
C GLU A 67 1.17 21.40 1.48
N CYS A 68 0.82 20.52 0.51
CA CYS A 68 -0.51 20.51 -0.10
C CYS A 68 -1.49 19.73 0.78
N ASP A 69 -2.75 20.16 0.76
CA ASP A 69 -3.81 19.56 1.55
C ASP A 69 -4.79 18.77 0.68
N PHE A 70 -4.77 17.43 0.81
CA PHE A 70 -5.71 16.48 0.20
C PHE A 70 -6.69 15.91 1.23
N SER A 71 -6.79 16.50 2.41
CA SER A 71 -7.61 15.94 3.49
C SER A 71 -9.06 15.81 3.08
N SER A 72 -9.71 14.73 3.53
CA SER A 72 -11.11 14.41 3.26
C SER A 72 -11.48 14.30 1.77
N SER A 73 -10.50 14.28 0.86
CA SER A 73 -10.75 14.11 -0.58
C SER A 73 -11.19 12.68 -0.90
N ARG A 74 -12.04 12.52 -1.92
CA ARG A 74 -12.57 11.22 -2.35
C ARG A 74 -12.63 11.15 -3.87
N PHE A 75 -12.13 10.06 -4.42
CA PHE A 75 -12.23 9.76 -5.84
C PHE A 75 -13.03 8.47 -6.02
N GLN A 76 -13.99 8.48 -6.95
CA GLN A 76 -14.91 7.35 -7.15
C GLN A 76 -14.24 6.16 -7.81
N ASN A 77 -13.31 6.46 -8.73
CA ASN A 77 -12.55 5.48 -9.48
C ASN A 77 -11.08 5.46 -9.02
N SER A 78 -10.14 5.27 -9.92
CA SER A 78 -8.73 5.08 -9.61
C SER A 78 -8.03 6.37 -9.21
N VAL A 79 -7.08 6.22 -8.27
CA VAL A 79 -6.09 7.24 -7.94
C VAL A 79 -4.73 6.74 -8.42
N SER A 80 -4.00 7.58 -9.16
CA SER A 80 -2.59 7.37 -9.50
C SER A 80 -1.80 8.59 -9.02
N LEU A 81 -1.04 8.43 -7.97
CA LEU A 81 -0.25 9.49 -7.34
C LEU A 81 1.08 9.75 -8.06
N GLY A 82 1.43 8.94 -9.05
CA GLY A 82 2.61 9.12 -9.88
C GLY A 82 2.65 8.13 -11.03
N SER A 83 3.07 8.59 -12.20
CA SER A 83 3.29 7.79 -13.39
C SER A 83 4.39 8.42 -14.25
N GLY A 84 5.29 7.60 -14.78
CA GLY A 84 6.48 8.06 -15.49
C GLY A 84 7.58 8.45 -14.52
N GLU A 85 8.11 9.67 -14.59
CA GLU A 85 9.09 10.18 -13.63
C GLU A 85 8.54 10.22 -12.21
N GLN A 86 9.42 10.09 -11.22
CA GLN A 86 9.01 10.04 -9.81
C GLN A 86 8.33 11.34 -9.37
N SER A 87 7.12 11.22 -8.84
CA SER A 87 6.41 12.33 -8.23
C SER A 87 6.73 12.41 -6.74
N LEU A 88 6.89 13.64 -6.24
CA LEU A 88 7.31 13.93 -4.88
C LEU A 88 6.18 14.61 -4.09
N TYR A 89 5.91 14.09 -2.91
CA TYR A 89 4.99 14.67 -1.92
C TYR A 89 5.76 14.93 -0.63
N GLU A 90 5.88 16.19 -0.24
CA GLU A 90 6.58 16.60 0.99
C GLU A 90 5.60 17.30 1.93
N ARG A 91 5.48 16.82 3.16
CA ARG A 91 4.62 17.41 4.20
C ARG A 91 3.17 17.63 3.77
N CYS A 92 2.66 16.73 2.92
CA CYS A 92 1.28 16.78 2.45
C CYS A 92 0.33 16.07 3.42
N SER A 93 -0.91 16.58 3.52
CA SER A 93 -1.97 15.94 4.29
C SER A 93 -2.92 15.16 3.39
N PHE A 94 -3.12 13.87 3.73
CA PHE A 94 -4.16 13.00 3.19
C PHE A 94 -5.14 12.57 4.29
N ASP A 95 -5.26 13.35 5.37
CA ASP A 95 -6.05 13.01 6.54
C ASP A 95 -7.55 12.86 6.17
N GLY A 96 -8.14 11.73 6.53
CA GLY A 96 -9.53 11.40 6.19
C GLY A 96 -9.81 11.16 4.70
N ALA A 97 -8.80 11.15 3.85
CA ALA A 97 -8.95 10.88 2.42
C ALA A 97 -9.34 9.41 2.15
N THR A 98 -10.05 9.19 1.04
CA THR A 98 -10.32 7.84 0.53
C THR A 98 -9.63 7.69 -0.82
N LEU A 99 -8.61 6.82 -0.86
CA LEU A 99 -7.76 6.61 -2.03
C LEU A 99 -7.81 5.14 -2.44
N HIS A 100 -8.18 4.89 -3.69
CA HIS A 100 -8.21 3.56 -4.29
C HIS A 100 -7.16 3.47 -5.39
N GLY A 101 -6.20 2.58 -5.21
CA GLY A 101 -4.99 2.54 -6.01
C GLY A 101 -3.95 3.55 -5.54
N CYS A 102 -2.73 3.41 -5.97
CA CYS A 102 -1.63 4.29 -5.56
C CYS A 102 -0.86 4.85 -6.74
N GLY A 103 -0.79 4.14 -7.83
CA GLY A 103 0.15 4.45 -8.90
C GLY A 103 1.57 4.01 -8.56
N VAL A 104 2.43 4.19 -9.53
CA VAL A 104 3.83 3.81 -9.50
C VAL A 104 4.73 5.06 -9.46
N ASN A 105 5.94 4.90 -8.97
CA ASN A 105 6.99 5.91 -8.95
C ASN A 105 6.64 7.17 -8.16
N VAL A 106 6.38 6.97 -6.87
CA VAL A 106 6.00 8.01 -5.91
C VAL A 106 6.96 8.02 -4.73
N ARG A 107 7.37 9.21 -4.30
CA ARG A 107 8.10 9.44 -3.06
C ARG A 107 7.28 10.35 -2.13
N MET A 108 7.02 9.88 -0.92
CA MET A 108 6.30 10.62 0.11
C MET A 108 7.20 10.82 1.33
N VAL A 109 7.36 12.06 1.74
CA VAL A 109 8.21 12.45 2.87
C VAL A 109 7.37 13.27 3.86
N ASP A 110 7.38 12.88 5.14
CA ASP A 110 6.69 13.58 6.22
C ASP A 110 5.18 13.80 5.96
N CYS A 111 4.54 12.90 5.20
CA CYS A 111 3.11 13.00 4.88
C CYS A 111 2.23 12.38 5.98
N THR A 112 0.98 12.85 6.08
CA THR A 112 0.01 12.33 7.06
C THR A 112 -1.20 11.70 6.39
N PHE A 113 -1.70 10.59 7.00
CA PHE A 113 -2.84 9.79 6.54
C PHE A 113 -3.78 9.47 7.71
N ARG A 114 -4.00 10.42 8.64
CA ARG A 114 -4.81 10.20 9.84
C ARG A 114 -6.26 9.93 9.47
N GLY A 115 -6.78 8.78 9.89
CA GLY A 115 -8.16 8.38 9.57
C GLY A 115 -8.45 8.15 8.09
N ALA A 116 -7.43 8.10 7.24
CA ALA A 116 -7.57 7.82 5.82
C ALA A 116 -7.98 6.36 5.55
N ARG A 117 -8.56 6.12 4.39
CA ARG A 117 -8.82 4.78 3.86
C ARG A 117 -8.03 4.58 2.57
N LEU A 118 -7.10 3.65 2.60
CA LEU A 118 -6.23 3.31 1.49
C LEU A 118 -6.54 1.88 1.05
N THR A 119 -6.87 1.69 -0.22
CA THR A 119 -7.22 0.36 -0.74
C THR A 119 -6.48 0.09 -2.04
N ASP A 120 -6.05 -1.17 -2.21
CA ASP A 120 -5.38 -1.66 -3.41
C ASP A 120 -4.09 -0.86 -3.74
N TRP A 121 -3.31 -0.54 -2.71
CA TRP A 121 -2.01 0.11 -2.85
C TRP A 121 -0.94 -0.93 -3.21
N PHE A 122 -0.63 -1.01 -4.49
CA PHE A 122 0.45 -1.86 -5.02
C PHE A 122 1.66 -0.98 -5.31
N GLY A 123 2.41 -0.67 -4.24
CA GLY A 123 3.51 0.28 -4.28
C GLY A 123 4.82 -0.35 -4.75
N THR A 124 4.93 -0.69 -6.04
CA THR A 124 6.15 -1.30 -6.61
C THR A 124 7.32 -0.33 -6.70
N GLU A 125 7.07 0.96 -6.89
CA GLU A 125 8.07 2.04 -6.89
C GLU A 125 7.70 3.15 -5.90
N LEU A 126 7.00 2.78 -4.82
CA LEU A 126 6.60 3.70 -3.75
C LEU A 126 7.70 3.80 -2.70
N GLU A 127 8.08 5.02 -2.36
CA GLU A 127 8.92 5.34 -1.21
C GLU A 127 8.10 6.07 -0.15
N LEU A 128 8.23 5.63 1.10
CA LEU A 128 7.57 6.23 2.26
C LEU A 128 8.61 6.53 3.35
N ILE A 129 8.77 7.81 3.66
CA ILE A 129 9.74 8.29 4.64
C ILE A 129 9.03 9.12 5.69
N ASN A 130 9.12 8.72 6.96
CA ASN A 130 8.54 9.43 8.12
C ASN A 130 7.03 9.72 8.00
N CYS A 131 6.28 8.91 7.25
CA CYS A 131 4.84 9.11 7.08
C CYS A 131 4.04 8.58 8.28
N GLN A 132 2.91 9.24 8.59
CA GLN A 132 2.06 8.92 9.73
C GLN A 132 0.72 8.36 9.28
N PHE A 133 0.35 7.15 9.77
CA PHE A 133 -0.87 6.44 9.42
C PHE A 133 -1.80 6.23 10.65
N ASP A 134 -1.96 7.28 11.46
CA ASP A 134 -2.78 7.22 12.67
C ASP A 134 -4.25 6.91 12.36
N ARG A 135 -4.80 5.82 12.92
CA ARG A 135 -6.18 5.36 12.66
C ARG A 135 -6.50 5.19 11.17
N CYS A 136 -5.48 5.05 10.34
CA CYS A 136 -5.62 4.79 8.92
C CYS A 136 -6.02 3.32 8.71
N ARG A 137 -6.94 3.08 7.77
CA ARG A 137 -7.24 1.72 7.30
C ARG A 137 -6.55 1.48 5.98
N ILE A 138 -5.72 0.44 5.93
CA ILE A 138 -5.01 0.00 4.73
C ILE A 138 -5.48 -1.40 4.38
N GLU A 139 -6.04 -1.57 3.18
CA GLU A 139 -6.65 -2.83 2.75
C GLU A 139 -6.08 -3.32 1.42
N ARG A 140 -5.88 -4.64 1.28
CA ARG A 140 -5.46 -5.32 0.04
C ARG A 140 -4.26 -4.64 -0.62
N SER A 141 -3.21 -4.39 0.18
CA SER A 141 -2.08 -3.56 -0.24
C SER A 141 -0.76 -4.30 -0.10
N LYS A 142 0.18 -3.98 -0.99
CA LYS A 142 1.51 -4.57 -0.96
C LYS A 142 2.57 -3.49 -1.18
N PHE A 143 3.54 -3.46 -0.29
CA PHE A 143 4.67 -2.55 -0.32
C PHE A 143 5.95 -3.31 -0.71
N TRP A 144 6.76 -2.69 -1.57
CA TRP A 144 7.96 -3.29 -2.11
C TRP A 144 9.19 -2.46 -1.76
N GLY A 145 10.20 -3.10 -1.17
CA GLY A 145 11.50 -2.47 -0.86
C GLY A 145 12.45 -2.40 -2.06
N ARG A 146 12.10 -3.10 -3.16
CA ARG A 146 12.83 -3.02 -4.43
C ARG A 146 11.88 -2.61 -5.52
N PRO A 147 12.27 -1.65 -6.37
CA PRO A 147 11.44 -1.25 -7.50
C PRO A 147 11.27 -2.42 -8.48
N HIS A 148 10.12 -2.47 -9.11
CA HIS A 148 9.80 -3.52 -10.07
C HIS A 148 9.14 -2.90 -11.31
N GLY A 149 9.84 -2.92 -12.42
CA GLY A 149 9.31 -2.41 -13.69
C GLY A 149 9.56 -0.94 -13.98
N ILE A 150 10.63 -0.35 -13.41
CA ILE A 150 11.06 0.99 -13.80
C ILE A 150 11.36 0.99 -15.31
N PRO A 151 10.74 1.89 -16.09
CA PRO A 151 11.04 2.01 -17.51
C PRO A 151 12.52 2.28 -17.76
N PRO A 152 13.13 1.71 -18.84
CA PRO A 152 14.56 1.83 -19.11
C PRO A 152 15.06 3.28 -19.33
N ASN A 153 14.16 4.20 -19.63
CA ASN A 153 14.46 5.62 -19.84
C ASN A 153 14.44 6.44 -18.54
N LEU A 154 14.14 5.83 -17.40
CA LEU A 154 14.19 6.48 -16.09
C LEU A 154 15.46 6.07 -15.34
N PRO A 155 15.93 6.90 -14.39
CA PRO A 155 17.08 6.56 -13.56
C PRO A 155 16.87 5.23 -12.85
N GLU A 156 17.86 4.35 -12.95
CA GLU A 156 17.84 3.07 -12.25
C GLU A 156 17.88 3.29 -10.75
N ARG A 157 16.95 2.65 -10.05
CA ARG A 157 16.87 2.66 -8.59
C ARG A 157 16.86 1.21 -8.09
N ILE A 158 17.80 0.87 -7.22
CA ILE A 158 17.98 -0.50 -6.72
C ILE A 158 17.09 -0.82 -5.50
N SER A 159 16.63 0.20 -4.80
CA SER A 159 15.76 0.07 -3.63
C SER A 159 14.75 1.21 -3.54
N ASN A 160 13.60 0.92 -2.94
CA ASN A 160 12.65 1.92 -2.48
C ASN A 160 12.98 2.26 -1.03
N GLU A 161 13.07 3.55 -0.72
CA GLU A 161 13.29 4.00 0.65
C GLU A 161 12.00 3.86 1.46
N PHE A 162 12.08 3.08 2.54
CA PHE A 162 10.95 2.80 3.41
C PHE A 162 11.44 2.85 4.86
N VAL A 163 11.36 4.02 5.50
CA VAL A 163 11.97 4.26 6.81
C VAL A 163 11.16 5.23 7.68
N GLY A 164 11.15 5.00 8.99
CA GLY A 164 10.58 5.91 9.98
C GLY A 164 9.05 6.07 9.94
N ASN A 165 8.34 5.19 9.21
CA ASN A 165 6.90 5.29 9.09
C ASN A 165 6.18 4.82 10.36
N ASP A 166 5.13 5.54 10.76
CA ASP A 166 4.34 5.21 11.93
C ASP A 166 2.99 4.61 11.54
N PHE A 167 2.91 3.27 11.61
CA PHE A 167 1.69 2.49 11.44
C PHE A 167 1.11 2.00 12.78
N SER A 168 1.64 2.43 13.91
CA SER A 168 1.33 1.86 15.24
C SER A 168 -0.17 1.80 15.56
N ARG A 169 -0.95 2.74 15.02
CA ARG A 169 -2.41 2.81 15.17
C ARG A 169 -3.18 2.54 13.88
N ALA A 170 -2.52 2.03 12.85
CA ALA A 170 -3.19 1.64 11.61
C ALA A 170 -3.93 0.30 11.73
N ASP A 171 -5.03 0.15 11.00
CA ASP A 171 -5.76 -1.12 10.82
C ASP A 171 -5.39 -1.73 9.48
N PHE A 172 -4.52 -2.74 9.49
CA PHE A 172 -4.12 -3.47 8.30
C PHE A 172 -5.09 -4.61 8.00
N ARG A 173 -5.49 -4.71 6.75
CA ARG A 173 -6.33 -5.81 6.25
C ARG A 173 -5.77 -6.31 4.93
N ASP A 174 -5.15 -7.47 4.95
CA ASP A 174 -4.52 -8.04 3.77
C ASP A 174 -3.40 -7.13 3.24
N VAL A 175 -2.48 -6.80 4.13
CA VAL A 175 -1.31 -5.98 3.82
C VAL A 175 -0.07 -6.86 3.88
N SER A 176 0.80 -6.72 2.90
CA SER A 176 2.08 -7.45 2.85
C SER A 176 3.23 -6.52 2.48
N PHE A 177 4.43 -6.95 2.89
CA PHE A 177 5.69 -6.30 2.59
C PHE A 177 6.58 -7.29 1.84
N ALA A 178 7.35 -6.82 0.87
CA ALA A 178 8.24 -7.64 0.08
C ALA A 178 9.49 -6.86 -0.35
N GLY A 179 10.49 -7.55 -0.89
CA GLY A 179 11.65 -6.91 -1.49
C GLY A 179 12.62 -6.26 -0.51
N GLY A 180 12.67 -6.73 0.75
CA GLY A 180 13.68 -6.31 1.72
C GLY A 180 13.35 -5.05 2.50
N ILE A 181 12.06 -4.71 2.67
CA ILE A 181 11.67 -3.65 3.61
C ILE A 181 12.05 -4.06 5.03
N ASN A 182 12.81 -3.22 5.74
CA ASN A 182 13.12 -3.42 7.15
C ASN A 182 11.92 -2.99 8.01
N LEU A 183 11.15 -3.96 8.51
CA LEU A 183 9.98 -3.69 9.35
C LEU A 183 10.35 -3.18 10.75
N LEU A 184 11.60 -3.38 11.20
CA LEU A 184 12.08 -2.88 12.49
C LEU A 184 12.39 -1.38 12.47
N GLU A 185 12.55 -0.79 11.30
CA GLU A 185 12.68 0.66 11.12
C GLU A 185 11.32 1.37 11.04
N GLN A 186 10.23 0.61 11.15
CA GLN A 186 8.87 1.12 11.15
C GLN A 186 8.24 0.91 12.53
N LYS A 187 7.32 1.79 12.92
CA LYS A 187 6.41 1.49 14.03
C LYS A 187 5.23 0.70 13.48
N MET A 188 5.25 -0.60 13.68
CA MET A 188 4.23 -1.51 13.14
C MET A 188 2.92 -1.46 13.94
N PRO A 189 1.77 -1.86 13.35
CA PRO A 189 0.49 -1.87 14.06
C PRO A 189 0.55 -2.68 15.35
N LEU A 190 0.02 -2.09 16.43
CA LEU A 190 -0.06 -2.72 17.73
C LEU A 190 -1.36 -3.51 17.89
N GLY A 191 -1.31 -4.58 18.66
CA GLY A 191 -2.51 -5.35 19.03
C GLY A 191 -2.30 -6.86 19.04
N ALA A 192 -3.23 -7.54 19.73
CA ALA A 192 -3.16 -8.97 19.96
C ALA A 192 -3.14 -9.83 18.68
N ASN A 193 -3.57 -9.26 17.56
CA ASN A 193 -3.65 -9.98 16.28
C ASN A 193 -2.40 -9.84 15.43
N TYR A 194 -1.51 -8.91 15.75
CA TYR A 194 -0.32 -8.67 14.95
C TYR A 194 0.88 -9.38 15.56
N ARG A 195 1.65 -10.04 14.72
CA ARG A 195 2.90 -10.73 15.08
C ARG A 195 3.97 -10.44 14.07
N LEU A 196 5.16 -10.21 14.53
CA LEU A 196 6.34 -10.04 13.71
C LEU A 196 7.17 -11.33 13.69
N VAL A 197 7.48 -11.82 12.50
CA VAL A 197 8.42 -12.92 12.27
C VAL A 197 9.72 -12.34 11.74
N ARG A 198 10.84 -12.78 12.30
CA ARG A 198 12.20 -12.46 11.85
C ARG A 198 12.83 -13.71 11.22
N ASP A 199 13.89 -13.51 10.44
CA ASP A 199 14.57 -14.61 9.74
C ASP A 199 13.56 -15.49 9.00
N LEU A 200 12.72 -14.86 8.19
CA LEU A 200 11.49 -15.43 7.65
C LEU A 200 11.70 -16.75 6.92
N ALA A 201 12.75 -16.86 6.10
CA ALA A 201 13.05 -18.08 5.36
C ALA A 201 13.31 -19.26 6.32
N ALA A 202 14.22 -19.09 7.27
CA ALA A 202 14.55 -20.11 8.26
C ALA A 202 13.37 -20.44 9.18
N ALA A 203 12.57 -19.45 9.56
CA ALA A 203 11.37 -19.64 10.37
C ALA A 203 10.33 -20.51 9.63
N VAL A 204 10.11 -20.23 8.35
CA VAL A 204 9.18 -21.00 7.51
C VAL A 204 9.64 -22.45 7.33
N ASP A 205 10.95 -22.69 7.10
CA ASP A 205 11.48 -24.04 6.89
C ASP A 205 11.35 -24.87 8.17
N ARG A 206 11.69 -24.31 9.33
CA ARG A 206 11.49 -24.98 10.65
C ARG A 206 10.02 -25.30 10.88
N ALA A 207 9.13 -24.32 10.66
CA ALA A 207 7.68 -24.51 10.87
C ALA A 207 7.12 -25.55 9.92
N ARG A 208 7.55 -25.60 8.66
CA ARG A 208 7.10 -26.58 7.66
C ARG A 208 7.44 -28.00 8.07
N ALA A 209 8.66 -28.25 8.55
CA ALA A 209 9.08 -29.55 9.03
C ALA A 209 8.20 -30.05 10.21
N ALA A 210 7.90 -29.17 11.15
CA ALA A 210 7.06 -29.50 12.30
C ALA A 210 5.58 -29.69 11.93
N VAL A 211 5.03 -28.82 11.07
CA VAL A 211 3.63 -28.91 10.61
C VAL A 211 3.38 -30.19 9.81
N ALA A 212 4.38 -30.70 9.09
CA ALA A 212 4.26 -31.96 8.35
C ALA A 212 3.91 -33.15 9.25
N LEU A 213 4.20 -33.08 10.55
CA LEU A 213 3.93 -34.09 11.55
C LEU A 213 2.56 -33.93 12.24
N TRP A 214 1.80 -32.88 11.92
CA TRP A 214 0.48 -32.66 12.53
C TRP A 214 -0.50 -33.74 12.08
N THR A 215 -1.24 -34.30 13.03
CA THR A 215 -2.17 -35.44 12.81
C THR A 215 -3.50 -35.01 12.23
N ASP A 216 -4.00 -33.79 12.56
CA ASP A 216 -5.21 -33.24 11.95
C ASP A 216 -4.92 -32.75 10.54
N GLU A 217 -5.39 -33.48 9.55
CA GLU A 217 -5.13 -33.23 8.14
C GLU A 217 -5.66 -31.86 7.67
N GLY A 218 -6.88 -31.50 8.14
CA GLY A 218 -7.50 -30.22 7.75
C GLY A 218 -6.67 -29.04 8.20
N THR A 219 -6.30 -29.00 9.45
CA THR A 219 -5.46 -27.96 10.04
C THR A 219 -4.05 -27.96 9.43
N ARG A 220 -3.47 -29.13 9.19
CA ARG A 220 -2.17 -29.27 8.51
C ARG A 220 -2.17 -28.61 7.13
N ILE A 221 -3.18 -28.88 6.31
CA ILE A 221 -3.33 -28.28 4.98
C ILE A 221 -3.42 -26.75 5.06
N LEU A 222 -4.20 -26.21 6.00
CA LEU A 222 -4.34 -24.77 6.18
C LEU A 222 -3.04 -24.12 6.62
N ALA A 223 -2.32 -24.75 7.58
CA ALA A 223 -1.01 -24.27 8.02
C ALA A 223 0.01 -24.28 6.89
N LEU A 224 0.11 -25.36 6.11
CA LEU A 224 1.02 -25.44 4.97
C LEU A 224 0.71 -24.40 3.89
N ARG A 225 -0.56 -24.08 3.65
CA ARG A 225 -0.94 -22.96 2.74
C ARG A 225 -0.41 -21.61 3.24
N ARG A 226 -0.49 -21.36 4.55
CA ARG A 226 0.06 -20.12 5.14
C ARG A 226 1.57 -20.07 5.03
N LEU A 227 2.24 -21.15 5.33
CA LEU A 227 3.69 -21.28 5.18
C LEU A 227 4.14 -21.11 3.72
N ARG A 228 3.35 -21.58 2.75
CA ARG A 228 3.64 -21.34 1.33
C ARG A 228 3.63 -19.85 1.00
N VAL A 229 2.61 -19.11 1.43
CA VAL A 229 2.55 -17.66 1.21
C VAL A 229 3.73 -16.94 1.84
N LEU A 230 4.10 -17.29 3.07
CA LEU A 230 5.26 -16.72 3.74
C LEU A 230 6.58 -17.08 3.03
N SER A 231 6.68 -18.30 2.49
CA SER A 231 7.84 -18.72 1.68
C SER A 231 7.96 -17.90 0.39
N GLU A 232 6.84 -17.59 -0.26
CA GLU A 232 6.81 -16.74 -1.47
C GLU A 232 7.27 -15.31 -1.14
N VAL A 233 6.91 -14.79 0.04
CA VAL A 233 7.38 -13.49 0.53
C VAL A 233 8.88 -13.52 0.81
N ALA A 234 9.38 -14.56 1.46
CA ALA A 234 10.81 -14.76 1.72
C ALA A 234 11.63 -14.85 0.41
N ALA A 235 11.10 -15.60 -0.59
CA ALA A 235 11.72 -15.74 -1.90
C ALA A 235 11.83 -14.41 -2.67
N GLN A 236 11.01 -13.42 -2.33
CA GLN A 236 11.09 -12.05 -2.83
C GLN A 236 12.11 -11.19 -2.07
N GLY A 237 12.96 -11.79 -1.25
CA GLY A 237 14.02 -11.12 -0.50
C GLY A 237 13.54 -10.39 0.75
N GLN A 238 12.37 -10.77 1.28
CA GLN A 238 11.85 -10.21 2.52
C GLN A 238 12.25 -11.07 3.71
N ASP A 239 13.04 -10.50 4.62
CA ASP A 239 13.55 -11.20 5.80
C ASP A 239 12.61 -11.20 7.01
N GLN A 240 11.61 -10.32 6.99
CA GLN A 240 10.67 -10.13 8.08
C GLN A 240 9.23 -10.15 7.55
N ALA A 241 8.29 -10.68 8.33
CA ALA A 241 6.87 -10.65 7.98
C ALA A 241 6.01 -10.15 9.13
N LEU A 242 5.08 -9.25 8.83
CA LEU A 242 3.98 -8.92 9.71
C LEU A 242 2.82 -9.88 9.43
N ILE A 243 2.37 -10.59 10.45
CA ILE A 243 1.24 -11.51 10.39
C ILE A 243 0.02 -10.85 11.04
N ASP A 244 -1.11 -10.85 10.32
CA ASP A 244 -2.42 -10.57 10.89
C ASP A 244 -3.19 -11.89 11.04
N THR A 245 -3.39 -12.33 12.27
CA THR A 245 -4.03 -13.62 12.58
C THR A 245 -5.54 -13.63 12.39
N ARG A 246 -6.21 -12.47 12.31
CA ARG A 246 -7.68 -12.35 12.17
C ARG A 246 -8.23 -13.09 10.95
N ARG A 247 -7.41 -13.34 9.95
CA ARG A 247 -7.79 -14.00 8.69
C ARG A 247 -7.32 -15.45 8.57
N TRP A 248 -6.81 -16.00 9.63
CA TRP A 248 -6.39 -17.39 9.64
C TRP A 248 -7.58 -18.30 9.99
N ALA A 249 -8.13 -18.96 8.98
CA ALA A 249 -9.27 -19.87 9.12
C ALA A 249 -8.83 -21.22 9.73
N MET A 250 -8.18 -21.17 10.89
CA MET A 250 -7.71 -22.32 11.66
C MET A 250 -8.20 -22.23 13.10
N PRO A 251 -8.31 -23.35 13.84
CA PRO A 251 -8.53 -23.32 15.28
C PRO A 251 -7.47 -22.47 15.99
N GLN A 252 -7.87 -21.74 17.03
CA GLN A 252 -6.98 -20.80 17.74
C GLN A 252 -5.72 -21.49 18.28
N THR A 253 -5.86 -22.73 18.78
CA THR A 253 -4.72 -23.53 19.26
C THR A 253 -3.70 -23.83 18.15
N ALA A 254 -4.17 -24.08 16.94
CA ALA A 254 -3.30 -24.31 15.78
C ALA A 254 -2.63 -23.00 15.30
N VAL A 255 -3.34 -21.87 15.37
CA VAL A 255 -2.76 -20.55 15.12
C VAL A 255 -1.60 -20.28 16.09
N GLU A 256 -1.83 -20.48 17.38
CA GLU A 256 -0.82 -20.27 18.42
C GLU A 256 0.39 -21.19 18.24
N ALA A 257 0.15 -22.48 17.97
CA ALA A 257 1.21 -23.43 17.69
C ALA A 257 2.05 -23.02 16.46
N LEU A 258 1.39 -22.60 15.38
CA LEU A 258 2.09 -22.14 14.17
C LEU A 258 2.89 -20.87 14.41
N LEU A 259 2.37 -19.90 15.17
CA LEU A 259 3.08 -18.68 15.55
C LEU A 259 4.32 -18.99 16.40
N GLN A 260 4.21 -19.95 17.32
CA GLN A 260 5.34 -20.39 18.13
C GLN A 260 6.44 -21.05 17.26
N LEU A 261 6.05 -21.92 16.31
CA LEU A 261 7.00 -22.54 15.37
C LEU A 261 7.71 -21.50 14.49
N LEU A 262 7.02 -20.43 14.11
CA LEU A 262 7.61 -19.31 13.37
C LEU A 262 8.48 -18.39 14.25
N GLY A 263 8.49 -18.55 15.57
CA GLY A 263 9.16 -17.61 16.48
C GLY A 263 8.54 -16.21 16.44
N ALA A 264 7.23 -16.14 16.15
CA ALA A 264 6.54 -14.88 15.97
C ALA A 264 6.35 -14.14 17.31
N THR A 265 6.72 -12.87 17.34
CA THR A 265 6.63 -12.02 18.54
C THR A 265 5.51 -10.98 18.40
N PRO A 266 4.88 -10.51 19.49
CA PRO A 266 3.99 -9.36 19.44
C PRO A 266 4.71 -8.13 18.83
N THR A 267 3.96 -7.31 18.14
CA THR A 267 4.44 -5.98 17.74
C THR A 267 4.43 -5.05 18.97
N THR A 268 5.56 -4.43 19.27
CA THR A 268 5.77 -3.55 20.45
C THR A 268 5.96 -2.12 19.99
#